data_42aac110445551ded4174c355a948472
#
_entry.id   42aac110445551ded4174c355a948472
#
_cell.length_a   1.000
_cell.length_b   1.000
_cell.length_c   1.000
_cell.angle_alpha   90.00
_cell.angle_beta   90.00
_cell.angle_gamma   90.00
#
_symmetry.space_group_name_H-M   'P 1'
#
loop_
_entity.id
_entity.type
_entity.pdbx_description
1 polymer ?
#
loop_
_entity_poly.entity_id
_entity_poly.type
_entity_poly.pdbx_seq_one_letter_code
_entity_poly.pdbx_strand_id
1 'polypeptide(L)'
;MYAQCQNILTNKQLRMNLNPISIKLEQLSNFPANIVIENGFKCIYMKILFVDRTIVTPCYIPNRIMYFEFVKCFLCEEFQPKELVNFLTTKFLTVQVIGVRIIEPSISDRPDHDKSVSKSSKVVTKEEFLLGIAKFDVSDLLRGFWEVKLTNDLIHPCNIFATNIDYTDDERKKISWKNSPLTSDIFTSYNTSMKIKIRATCDLRIIQKKIIRHENIFNRIFFNLKDLKLANDILKDVSLHNSNLLAIYESSIENNNLKVKF
;
A
#
# COMPACT_ATOMS: atom_id res chain seq x y z
N MET A 1 -14.23 6.34 -19.78
CA MET A 1 -15.11 5.93 -18.66
C MET A 1 -15.02 6.87 -17.46
N TYR A 2 -13.86 7.43 -17.13
CA TYR A 2 -13.63 8.30 -15.97
C TYR A 2 -14.35 9.67 -16.03
N ALA A 3 -14.37 10.29 -17.20
CA ALA A 3 -15.11 11.53 -17.42
C ALA A 3 -16.63 11.32 -17.32
N GLN A 4 -17.11 10.12 -17.62
CA GLN A 4 -18.54 9.80 -17.57
C GLN A 4 -19.09 9.68 -16.14
N CYS A 5 -18.32 9.18 -15.17
CA CYS A 5 -18.78 9.11 -13.76
C CYS A 5 -19.05 10.50 -13.17
N GLN A 6 -18.31 11.53 -13.59
CA GLN A 6 -18.53 12.91 -13.11
C GLN A 6 -19.79 13.57 -13.70
N ASN A 7 -20.15 13.17 -14.91
CA ASN A 7 -21.30 13.75 -15.64
C ASN A 7 -22.63 13.04 -15.35
N ILE A 8 -22.59 11.80 -14.88
CA ILE A 8 -23.81 11.02 -14.60
C ILE A 8 -24.51 11.52 -13.33
N LEU A 9 -23.77 12.01 -12.34
CA LEU A 9 -24.34 12.53 -11.10
C LEU A 9 -24.64 14.03 -11.25
N THR A 10 -25.70 14.39 -11.94
CA THR A 10 -26.12 15.80 -12.12
C THR A 10 -26.68 16.41 -10.84
N ASN A 11 -27.26 15.62 -9.94
CA ASN A 11 -27.84 16.08 -8.69
C ASN A 11 -26.74 16.23 -7.60
N LYS A 12 -26.57 17.47 -7.07
CA LYS A 12 -25.62 17.78 -6.01
C LYS A 12 -25.83 16.93 -4.75
N GLN A 13 -27.09 16.71 -4.36
CA GLN A 13 -27.43 15.89 -3.20
C GLN A 13 -27.00 14.44 -3.39
N LEU A 14 -27.23 13.87 -4.57
CA LEU A 14 -26.82 12.51 -4.91
C LEU A 14 -25.29 12.37 -4.91
N ARG A 15 -24.55 13.38 -5.41
CA ARG A 15 -23.08 13.40 -5.31
C ARG A 15 -22.59 13.43 -3.88
N MET A 16 -23.24 14.19 -3.02
CA MET A 16 -22.89 14.27 -1.60
C MET A 16 -23.16 12.97 -0.87
N ASN A 17 -24.24 12.29 -1.20
CA ASN A 17 -24.61 11.01 -0.58
C ASN A 17 -23.66 9.88 -1.02
N LEU A 18 -23.44 9.73 -2.32
CA LEU A 18 -22.59 8.69 -2.87
C LEU A 18 -21.10 8.98 -2.66
N ASN A 19 -20.70 10.24 -2.70
CA ASN A 19 -19.33 10.74 -2.55
C ASN A 19 -18.24 9.77 -3.03
N PRO A 20 -18.14 9.49 -4.33
CA PRO A 20 -17.20 8.51 -4.83
C PRO A 20 -15.74 8.93 -4.59
N ILE A 21 -14.96 8.00 -4.07
CA ILE A 21 -13.50 8.09 -3.95
C ILE A 21 -12.90 7.29 -5.10
N SER A 22 -12.04 7.92 -5.85
CA SER A 22 -11.34 7.27 -6.96
C SER A 22 -9.84 7.21 -6.70
N ILE A 23 -9.27 6.04 -6.95
CA ILE A 23 -7.84 5.79 -6.87
C ILE A 23 -7.35 5.46 -8.27
N LYS A 24 -6.42 6.27 -8.77
CA LYS A 24 -5.75 6.06 -10.05
C LYS A 24 -4.28 5.75 -9.80
N LEU A 25 -3.80 4.64 -10.33
CA LEU A 25 -2.37 4.46 -10.52
C LEU A 25 -1.96 5.27 -11.76
N GLU A 26 -0.96 6.13 -11.63
CA GLU A 26 -0.50 6.94 -12.77
C GLU A 26 0.74 6.35 -13.41
N GLN A 27 1.79 6.10 -12.60
CA GLN A 27 3.09 5.75 -13.15
C GLN A 27 3.94 4.97 -12.14
N LEU A 28 4.73 4.04 -12.64
CA LEU A 28 5.89 3.47 -11.95
C LEU A 28 7.13 3.86 -12.74
N SER A 29 8.06 4.58 -12.11
CA SER A 29 9.23 5.16 -12.74
C SER A 29 10.50 4.47 -12.26
N ASN A 30 11.48 4.38 -13.14
CA ASN A 30 12.82 3.83 -12.88
C ASN A 30 12.77 2.40 -12.30
N PHE A 31 11.80 1.60 -12.75
CA PHE A 31 11.67 0.22 -12.33
C PHE A 31 12.82 -0.62 -12.94
N PRO A 32 13.48 -1.50 -12.15
CA PRO A 32 14.61 -2.32 -12.63
C PRO A 32 14.12 -3.50 -13.49
N ALA A 33 13.43 -3.20 -14.59
CA ALA A 33 12.72 -4.17 -15.43
C ALA A 33 13.63 -5.30 -15.94
N ASN A 34 14.86 -4.96 -16.39
CA ASN A 34 15.79 -5.96 -16.89
C ASN A 34 16.13 -7.01 -15.85
N ILE A 35 16.46 -6.57 -14.62
CA ILE A 35 16.78 -7.47 -13.50
C ILE A 35 15.55 -8.32 -13.15
N VAL A 36 14.36 -7.75 -13.15
CA VAL A 36 13.12 -8.47 -12.87
C VAL A 36 12.87 -9.54 -13.93
N ILE A 37 13.05 -9.23 -15.19
CA ILE A 37 12.90 -10.18 -16.31
C ILE A 37 13.97 -11.28 -16.26
N GLU A 38 15.23 -10.93 -16.01
CA GLU A 38 16.35 -11.87 -15.86
C GLU A 38 16.11 -12.86 -14.72
N ASN A 39 15.45 -12.40 -13.64
CA ASN A 39 15.01 -13.27 -12.55
C ASN A 39 13.76 -14.11 -12.88
N GLY A 40 13.32 -14.16 -14.13
CA GLY A 40 12.25 -15.02 -14.62
C GLY A 40 10.83 -14.52 -14.44
N PHE A 41 10.65 -13.26 -14.01
CA PHE A 41 9.31 -12.68 -13.92
C PHE A 41 8.79 -12.28 -15.30
N LYS A 42 7.66 -12.84 -15.69
CA LYS A 42 7.03 -12.58 -16.99
C LYS A 42 6.14 -11.36 -17.00
N CYS A 43 5.48 -11.10 -15.88
CA CYS A 43 4.65 -9.91 -15.71
C CYS A 43 4.61 -9.49 -14.23
N ILE A 44 4.13 -8.27 -14.03
CA ILE A 44 3.86 -7.73 -12.69
C ILE A 44 2.42 -7.22 -12.64
N TYR A 45 1.84 -7.23 -11.45
CA TYR A 45 0.57 -6.57 -11.18
C TYR A 45 0.61 -5.90 -9.81
N MET A 46 -0.33 -4.99 -9.53
CA MET A 46 -0.40 -4.29 -8.27
C MET A 46 -1.59 -4.74 -7.44
N LYS A 47 -1.36 -4.91 -6.13
CA LYS A 47 -2.42 -5.02 -5.12
C LYS A 47 -2.49 -3.70 -4.37
N ILE A 48 -3.64 -3.04 -4.40
CA ILE A 48 -3.89 -1.79 -3.68
C ILE A 48 -4.74 -2.13 -2.45
N LEU A 49 -4.23 -1.79 -1.27
CA LEU A 49 -4.92 -1.97 -0.01
C LEU A 49 -5.52 -0.62 0.41
N PHE A 50 -6.85 -0.55 0.43
CA PHE A 50 -7.60 0.66 0.80
C PHE A 50 -8.74 0.30 1.76
N VAL A 51 -8.69 0.80 2.97
CA VAL A 51 -9.58 0.45 4.08
C VAL A 51 -9.53 -1.06 4.33
N ASP A 52 -10.60 -1.77 4.06
CA ASP A 52 -10.77 -3.23 4.15
C ASP A 52 -10.74 -3.93 2.78
N ARG A 53 -10.52 -3.16 1.71
CA ARG A 53 -10.60 -3.65 0.33
C ARG A 53 -9.21 -3.89 -0.26
N THR A 54 -9.10 -5.02 -0.95
CA THR A 54 -7.94 -5.32 -1.80
C THR A 54 -8.36 -5.22 -3.26
N ILE A 55 -7.65 -4.39 -4.01
CA ILE A 55 -7.87 -4.19 -5.44
C ILE A 55 -6.68 -4.77 -6.18
N VAL A 56 -6.94 -5.52 -7.24
CA VAL A 56 -5.91 -6.12 -8.08
C VAL A 56 -5.99 -5.51 -9.47
N THR A 57 -4.84 -5.08 -9.99
CA THR A 57 -4.75 -4.58 -11.37
C THR A 57 -4.57 -5.72 -12.37
N PRO A 58 -4.76 -5.47 -13.67
CA PRO A 58 -4.26 -6.38 -14.71
C PRO A 58 -2.76 -6.59 -14.59
N CYS A 59 -2.25 -7.64 -15.24
CA CYS A 59 -0.83 -7.88 -15.40
C CYS A 59 -0.23 -6.95 -16.45
N TYR A 60 0.98 -6.44 -16.16
CA TYR A 60 1.77 -5.58 -17.05
C TYR A 60 3.13 -6.22 -17.32
N ILE A 61 3.63 -6.06 -18.53
CA ILE A 61 5.01 -6.45 -18.86
C ILE A 61 5.95 -5.46 -18.17
N PRO A 62 6.96 -5.92 -17.41
CA PRO A 62 7.91 -5.05 -16.74
C PRO A 62 8.61 -4.12 -17.75
N ASN A 63 8.61 -2.83 -17.44
CA ASN A 63 9.35 -1.82 -18.20
C ASN A 63 9.93 -0.78 -17.24
N ARG A 64 10.98 -0.06 -17.64
CA ARG A 64 11.62 0.98 -16.83
C ARG A 64 10.66 2.09 -16.42
N ILE A 65 9.75 2.47 -17.31
CA ILE A 65 8.67 3.42 -17.03
C ILE A 65 7.37 2.75 -17.48
N MET A 66 6.42 2.66 -16.57
CA MET A 66 5.09 2.10 -16.85
C MET A 66 4.02 3.12 -16.51
N TYR A 67 3.15 3.39 -17.45
CA TYR A 67 1.97 4.21 -17.29
C TYR A 67 0.75 3.31 -17.12
N PHE A 68 -0.07 3.62 -16.13
CA PHE A 68 -1.24 2.81 -15.83
C PHE A 68 -2.52 3.56 -16.18
N GLU A 69 -3.38 2.94 -16.97
CA GLU A 69 -4.74 3.43 -17.21
C GLU A 69 -5.73 2.83 -16.19
N PHE A 70 -5.22 2.44 -15.04
CA PHE A 70 -6.01 1.77 -14.02
C PHE A 70 -6.62 2.78 -13.06
N VAL A 71 -7.94 2.72 -12.95
CA VAL A 71 -8.72 3.53 -12.01
C VAL A 71 -9.74 2.65 -11.32
N LYS A 72 -9.82 2.76 -10.00
CA LYS A 72 -10.90 2.16 -9.21
C LYS A 72 -11.68 3.24 -8.48
N CYS A 73 -13.00 3.18 -8.57
CA CYS A 73 -13.91 4.02 -7.80
C CYS A 73 -14.58 3.20 -6.70
N PHE A 74 -14.76 3.83 -5.55
CA PHE A 74 -15.52 3.34 -4.42
C PHE A 74 -16.58 4.37 -4.05
N LEU A 75 -17.73 3.94 -3.61
CA LEU A 75 -18.70 4.82 -2.98
C LEU A 75 -18.40 4.91 -1.49
N CYS A 76 -18.48 6.11 -0.91
CA CYS A 76 -18.23 6.27 0.53
C CYS A 76 -19.20 5.45 1.38
N GLU A 77 -20.41 5.19 0.88
CA GLU A 77 -21.41 4.34 1.54
C GLU A 77 -21.00 2.86 1.64
N GLU A 78 -20.03 2.41 0.82
CA GLU A 78 -19.48 1.06 0.92
C GLU A 78 -18.63 0.84 2.17
N PHE A 79 -18.23 1.93 2.85
CA PHE A 79 -17.39 1.90 4.03
C PHE A 79 -18.15 2.37 5.27
N GLN A 80 -17.86 1.76 6.40
CA GLN A 80 -18.27 2.34 7.66
C GLN A 80 -17.57 3.70 7.85
N PRO A 81 -18.30 4.80 8.09
CA PRO A 81 -17.71 6.14 8.17
C PRO A 81 -16.54 6.23 9.16
N LYS A 82 -16.66 5.54 10.30
CA LYS A 82 -15.63 5.48 11.35
C LYS A 82 -14.36 4.78 10.86
N GLU A 83 -14.50 3.67 10.14
CA GLU A 83 -13.37 2.91 9.58
C GLU A 83 -12.65 3.71 8.48
N LEU A 84 -13.41 4.36 7.60
CA LEU A 84 -12.85 5.22 6.56
C LEU A 84 -12.04 6.37 7.17
N VAL A 85 -12.60 7.10 8.15
CA VAL A 85 -11.90 8.19 8.83
C VAL A 85 -10.68 7.66 9.57
N ASN A 86 -10.81 6.56 10.30
CA ASN A 86 -9.68 5.94 10.99
C ASN A 86 -8.57 5.56 10.01
N PHE A 87 -8.91 4.92 8.89
CA PHE A 87 -7.94 4.59 7.84
C PHE A 87 -7.21 5.84 7.32
N LEU A 88 -7.96 6.88 6.95
CA LEU A 88 -7.39 8.12 6.41
C LEU A 88 -6.54 8.89 7.43
N THR A 89 -6.76 8.69 8.73
CA THR A 89 -6.00 9.36 9.79
C THR A 89 -4.79 8.58 10.29
N THR A 90 -4.87 7.26 10.31
CA THR A 90 -3.85 6.42 11.00
C THR A 90 -3.09 5.48 10.07
N LYS A 91 -3.66 5.14 8.91
CA LYS A 91 -3.07 4.16 7.99
C LYS A 91 -2.60 4.80 6.70
N PHE A 92 -1.77 4.06 5.98
CA PHE A 92 -1.31 4.44 4.65
C PHE A 92 -2.07 3.64 3.60
N LEU A 93 -2.44 4.30 2.49
CA LEU A 93 -2.79 3.57 1.28
C LEU A 93 -1.55 2.83 0.81
N THR A 94 -1.64 1.52 0.72
CA THR A 94 -0.50 0.67 0.39
C THR A 94 -0.68 0.07 -0.99
N VAL A 95 0.35 0.20 -1.82
CA VAL A 95 0.42 -0.45 -3.13
C VAL A 95 1.55 -1.46 -3.11
N GLN A 96 1.22 -2.72 -3.30
CA GLN A 96 2.15 -3.83 -3.40
C GLN A 96 2.39 -4.15 -4.87
N VAL A 97 3.64 -4.28 -5.28
CA VAL A 97 4.04 -4.75 -6.62
C VAL A 97 4.33 -6.23 -6.54
N ILE A 98 3.56 -7.02 -7.26
CA ILE A 98 3.65 -8.48 -7.29
C ILE A 98 4.24 -8.93 -8.62
N GLY A 99 5.32 -9.69 -8.57
CA GLY A 99 5.90 -10.35 -9.74
C GLY A 99 5.35 -11.76 -9.92
N VAL A 100 5.11 -12.13 -11.17
CA VAL A 100 4.59 -13.46 -11.54
C VAL A 100 5.62 -14.22 -12.34
N ARG A 101 6.01 -15.38 -11.86
CA ARG A 101 6.79 -16.39 -12.59
C ARG A 101 5.86 -17.46 -13.14
N ILE A 102 6.20 -17.94 -14.31
CA ILE A 102 5.54 -19.10 -14.93
C ILE A 102 6.54 -20.25 -14.87
N ILE A 103 6.22 -21.28 -14.11
CA ILE A 103 7.01 -22.52 -14.07
C ILE A 103 6.39 -23.47 -15.08
N GLU A 104 7.12 -23.70 -16.17
CA GLU A 104 6.79 -24.79 -17.06
C GLU A 104 7.22 -26.10 -16.39
N PRO A 105 6.35 -27.11 -16.34
CA PRO A 105 6.76 -28.41 -15.80
C PRO A 105 7.95 -28.91 -16.62
N SER A 106 9.08 -29.13 -15.96
CA SER A 106 10.21 -29.82 -16.58
C SER A 106 9.72 -31.18 -17.08
N ILE A 107 9.84 -31.40 -18.38
CA ILE A 107 9.66 -32.70 -18.95
C ILE A 107 10.82 -33.55 -18.37
N SER A 108 10.57 -34.23 -17.26
CA SER A 108 11.49 -35.25 -16.78
C SER A 108 11.52 -36.30 -17.86
N ASP A 109 12.67 -36.45 -18.51
CA ASP A 109 13.01 -37.56 -19.39
C ASP A 109 12.76 -38.88 -18.64
N ARG A 110 11.57 -39.40 -18.76
CA ARG A 110 11.33 -40.81 -18.51
C ARG A 110 11.36 -41.50 -19.87
N PRO A 111 12.39 -42.28 -20.15
CA PRO A 111 12.37 -43.20 -21.28
C PRO A 111 11.55 -44.40 -20.85
N ASP A 112 10.24 -44.39 -21.09
CA ASP A 112 9.49 -45.62 -21.03
C ASP A 112 8.33 -45.66 -22.04
N HIS A 113 8.40 -46.69 -22.81
CA HIS A 113 7.43 -47.23 -23.72
C HIS A 113 6.05 -47.36 -23.05
N ASP A 114 5.10 -46.50 -23.42
CA ASP A 114 3.73 -46.94 -23.69
C ASP A 114 2.95 -45.80 -24.35
N LYS A 115 2.61 -46.01 -25.60
CA LYS A 115 1.77 -45.12 -26.41
C LYS A 115 0.33 -45.30 -26.01
N SER A 116 -0.14 -44.57 -25.04
CA SER A 116 -1.55 -44.24 -24.92
C SER A 116 -1.70 -42.72 -24.88
N VAL A 117 -2.32 -42.20 -25.92
CA VAL A 117 -2.60 -40.77 -26.13
C VAL A 117 -3.63 -40.29 -25.13
N SER A 118 -3.16 -39.90 -23.96
CA SER A 118 -3.96 -39.02 -23.08
C SER A 118 -3.40 -37.60 -23.21
N LYS A 119 -4.24 -36.69 -23.69
CA LYS A 119 -3.94 -35.25 -23.68
C LYS A 119 -3.81 -34.77 -22.22
N SER A 120 -2.61 -34.92 -21.66
CA SER A 120 -2.31 -34.32 -20.37
C SER A 120 -2.26 -32.81 -20.59
N SER A 121 -3.27 -32.10 -20.11
CA SER A 121 -3.24 -30.66 -20.00
C SER A 121 -2.02 -30.28 -19.16
N LYS A 122 -1.01 -29.64 -19.79
CA LYS A 122 0.16 -29.11 -19.09
C LYS A 122 -0.33 -28.16 -18.01
N VAL A 123 -0.22 -28.54 -16.76
CA VAL A 123 -0.55 -27.68 -15.62
C VAL A 123 0.57 -26.66 -15.51
N VAL A 124 0.31 -25.45 -15.99
CA VAL A 124 1.23 -24.31 -15.85
C VAL A 124 1.09 -23.80 -14.42
N THR A 125 2.14 -23.92 -13.63
CA THR A 125 2.18 -23.41 -12.26
C THR A 125 2.60 -21.93 -12.28
N LYS A 126 1.84 -21.07 -11.60
CA LYS A 126 2.18 -19.66 -11.42
C LYS A 126 2.66 -19.43 -10.00
N GLU A 127 3.80 -18.80 -9.86
CA GLU A 127 4.32 -18.33 -8.57
C GLU A 127 4.25 -16.82 -8.49
N GLU A 128 3.79 -16.31 -7.36
CA GLU A 128 3.64 -14.89 -7.08
C GLU A 128 4.61 -14.47 -5.98
N PHE A 129 5.35 -13.39 -6.23
CA PHE A 129 6.33 -12.83 -5.29
C PHE A 129 6.03 -11.36 -5.04
N LEU A 130 6.04 -10.95 -3.78
CA LEU A 130 5.99 -9.55 -3.42
C LEU A 130 7.36 -8.92 -3.70
N LEU A 131 7.44 -8.08 -4.72
CA LEU A 131 8.67 -7.42 -5.14
C LEU A 131 8.92 -6.13 -4.36
N GLY A 132 7.89 -5.28 -4.20
CA GLY A 132 8.03 -3.99 -3.57
C GLY A 132 6.73 -3.46 -3.01
N ILE A 133 6.84 -2.47 -2.13
CA ILE A 133 5.72 -1.81 -1.46
C ILE A 133 5.91 -0.30 -1.51
N ALA A 134 4.88 0.44 -1.93
CA ALA A 134 4.80 1.89 -1.79
C ALA A 134 3.66 2.25 -0.84
N LYS A 135 3.91 3.17 0.11
CA LYS A 135 2.93 3.64 1.10
C LYS A 135 2.63 5.11 0.88
N PHE A 136 1.38 5.51 0.89
CA PHE A 136 0.94 6.88 0.61
C PHE A 136 0.10 7.42 1.75
N ASP A 137 0.48 8.57 2.28
CA ASP A 137 -0.32 9.31 3.24
C ASP A 137 -1.44 10.06 2.51
N VAL A 138 -2.65 9.63 2.76
CA VAL A 138 -3.86 10.17 2.11
C VAL A 138 -4.69 11.05 3.04
N SER A 139 -4.12 11.42 4.20
CA SER A 139 -4.81 12.22 5.22
C SER A 139 -5.22 13.62 4.75
N ASP A 140 -4.59 14.14 3.70
CA ASP A 140 -4.94 15.42 3.09
C ASP A 140 -6.39 15.47 2.58
N LEU A 141 -6.98 14.31 2.25
CA LEU A 141 -8.41 14.24 1.91
C LEU A 141 -9.31 14.69 3.07
N LEU A 142 -8.90 14.44 4.33
CA LEU A 142 -9.62 14.91 5.51
C LEU A 142 -9.38 16.39 5.83
N ARG A 143 -8.35 17.01 5.21
CA ARG A 143 -8.07 18.45 5.31
C ARG A 143 -8.91 19.29 4.35
N GLY A 144 -9.71 18.64 3.50
CA GLY A 144 -10.58 19.28 2.53
C GLY A 144 -10.00 19.32 1.12
N PHE A 145 -8.87 18.68 0.89
CA PHE A 145 -8.40 18.46 -0.47
C PHE A 145 -9.26 17.36 -1.12
N TRP A 146 -9.78 17.65 -2.28
CA TRP A 146 -10.60 16.73 -3.08
C TRP A 146 -9.79 15.94 -4.10
N GLU A 147 -8.57 16.38 -4.35
CA GLU A 147 -7.62 15.70 -5.22
C GLU A 147 -6.23 15.79 -4.62
N VAL A 148 -5.57 14.64 -4.51
CA VAL A 148 -4.20 14.51 -4.02
C VAL A 148 -3.40 13.69 -5.01
N LYS A 149 -2.25 14.19 -5.44
CA LYS A 149 -1.27 13.49 -6.27
C LYS A 149 -0.05 13.22 -5.41
N LEU A 150 0.31 11.98 -5.28
CA LEU A 150 1.40 11.52 -4.43
C LEU A 150 2.41 10.72 -5.24
N THR A 151 3.68 10.94 -4.94
CA THR A 151 4.78 10.16 -5.48
C THR A 151 5.62 9.68 -4.31
N ASN A 152 5.80 8.38 -4.18
CA ASN A 152 6.60 7.77 -3.13
C ASN A 152 7.49 6.68 -3.69
N ASP A 153 8.60 6.45 -2.99
CA ASP A 153 9.56 5.44 -3.36
C ASP A 153 8.97 4.04 -3.17
N LEU A 154 9.38 3.14 -4.07
CA LEU A 154 9.11 1.73 -3.92
C LEU A 154 10.19 1.13 -3.01
N ILE A 155 9.77 0.47 -1.95
CA ILE A 155 10.65 -0.10 -0.93
C ILE A 155 10.59 -1.63 -1.01
N HIS A 156 11.74 -2.28 -0.92
CA HIS A 156 11.79 -3.74 -0.86
C HIS A 156 11.11 -4.26 0.43
N PRO A 157 10.34 -5.36 0.37
CA PRO A 157 9.60 -5.87 1.53
C PRO A 157 10.48 -6.12 2.76
N CYS A 158 11.69 -6.62 2.60
CA CYS A 158 12.64 -6.85 3.70
C CYS A 158 12.87 -5.57 4.55
N ASN A 159 12.98 -4.42 3.89
CA ASN A 159 13.25 -3.16 4.58
C ASN A 159 12.04 -2.64 5.37
N ILE A 160 10.83 -2.98 4.93
CA ILE A 160 9.60 -2.60 5.62
C ILE A 160 9.33 -3.53 6.80
N PHE A 161 9.47 -4.83 6.61
CA PHE A 161 9.17 -5.82 7.65
C PHE A 161 10.23 -5.88 8.75
N ALA A 162 11.45 -5.41 8.48
CA ALA A 162 12.48 -5.26 9.50
C ALA A 162 12.20 -4.09 10.47
N THR A 163 11.47 -3.06 10.00
CA THR A 163 11.25 -1.81 10.76
C THR A 163 9.83 -1.65 11.32
N ASN A 164 8.84 -2.39 10.82
CA ASN A 164 7.43 -2.22 11.22
C ASN A 164 6.94 -3.34 12.15
N ILE A 165 6.56 -2.92 13.34
CA ILE A 165 5.91 -3.75 14.37
C ILE A 165 4.44 -4.08 13.99
N ASP A 166 3.85 -3.37 13.02
CA ASP A 166 2.42 -3.41 12.70
C ASP A 166 1.94 -4.67 11.95
N TYR A 167 2.85 -5.55 11.54
CA TYR A 167 2.47 -6.81 10.89
C TYR A 167 2.49 -7.95 11.89
N THR A 168 1.37 -8.66 12.01
CA THR A 168 1.29 -9.87 12.81
C THR A 168 2.22 -10.96 12.25
N ASP A 169 2.69 -11.86 13.10
CA ASP A 169 3.56 -12.98 12.68
C ASP A 169 2.89 -13.88 11.63
N ASP A 170 1.55 -13.97 11.64
CA ASP A 170 0.79 -14.72 10.65
C ASP A 170 0.74 -14.03 9.28
N GLU A 171 0.69 -12.71 9.25
CA GLU A 171 0.80 -11.94 8.00
C GLU A 171 2.21 -12.03 7.41
N ARG A 172 3.25 -11.98 8.28
CA ARG A 172 4.65 -12.17 7.88
C ARG A 172 4.90 -13.55 7.29
N LYS A 173 4.27 -14.60 7.82
CA LYS A 173 4.40 -15.98 7.33
C LYS A 173 3.70 -16.21 5.99
N LYS A 174 2.58 -15.51 5.74
CA LYS A 174 1.80 -15.64 4.50
C LYS A 174 2.45 -14.95 3.30
N ILE A 175 3.37 -14.01 3.52
CA ILE A 175 4.01 -13.26 2.44
C ILE A 175 5.34 -13.92 2.10
N SER A 176 5.46 -14.46 0.90
CA SER A 176 6.67 -15.14 0.38
C SER A 176 7.83 -14.16 0.08
N TRP A 177 8.04 -13.13 0.93
CA TRP A 177 9.09 -12.13 0.73
C TRP A 177 10.49 -12.64 1.06
N LYS A 178 10.60 -13.64 1.96
CA LYS A 178 11.89 -14.23 2.38
C LYS A 178 12.66 -14.86 1.23
N ASN A 179 11.95 -15.25 0.19
CA ASN A 179 12.51 -15.89 -1.00
C ASN A 179 12.52 -14.95 -2.21
N SER A 180 12.43 -13.61 -2.00
CA SER A 180 12.55 -12.67 -3.11
C SER A 180 13.92 -12.83 -3.75
N PRO A 181 14.01 -13.04 -5.06
CA PRO A 181 15.28 -13.16 -5.77
C PRO A 181 15.94 -11.80 -6.01
N LEU A 182 15.28 -10.72 -5.61
CA LEU A 182 15.78 -9.36 -5.75
C LEU A 182 16.53 -8.94 -4.49
N THR A 183 17.57 -8.15 -4.66
CA THR A 183 18.34 -7.56 -3.54
C THR A 183 17.53 -6.48 -2.83
N SER A 184 17.76 -6.32 -1.52
CA SER A 184 16.98 -5.39 -0.68
C SER A 184 17.14 -3.92 -1.04
N ASP A 185 18.23 -3.56 -1.71
CA ASP A 185 18.58 -2.19 -2.10
C ASP A 185 18.19 -1.85 -3.54
N ILE A 186 17.64 -2.80 -4.31
CA ILE A 186 17.41 -2.66 -5.74
C ILE A 186 16.58 -1.42 -6.10
N PHE A 187 15.48 -1.19 -5.38
CA PHE A 187 14.61 -0.06 -5.71
C PHE A 187 15.21 1.28 -5.31
N THR A 188 16.01 1.32 -4.23
CA THR A 188 16.74 2.49 -3.79
C THR A 188 17.84 2.84 -4.78
N SER A 189 18.62 1.85 -5.24
CA SER A 189 19.70 2.02 -6.23
C SER A 189 19.20 2.55 -7.57
N TYR A 190 17.96 2.19 -7.96
CA TYR A 190 17.33 2.68 -9.18
C TYR A 190 16.49 3.94 -8.98
N ASN A 191 16.33 4.45 -7.75
CA ASN A 191 15.38 5.52 -7.41
C ASN A 191 13.98 5.22 -7.94
N THR A 192 13.51 4.00 -7.71
CA THR A 192 12.22 3.54 -8.20
C THR A 192 11.11 4.21 -7.42
N SER A 193 10.19 4.89 -8.11
CA SER A 193 9.07 5.60 -7.48
C SER A 193 7.75 5.29 -8.15
N MET A 194 6.69 5.31 -7.35
CA MET A 194 5.32 5.12 -7.80
C MET A 194 4.50 6.38 -7.60
N LYS A 195 3.73 6.75 -8.61
CA LYS A 195 2.84 7.89 -8.61
C LYS A 195 1.40 7.45 -8.65
N ILE A 196 0.62 8.00 -7.72
CA ILE A 196 -0.82 7.79 -7.63
C ILE A 196 -1.57 9.11 -7.60
N LYS A 197 -2.85 9.04 -7.94
CA LYS A 197 -3.79 10.14 -7.81
C LYS A 197 -5.04 9.64 -7.11
N ILE A 198 -5.46 10.36 -6.08
CA ILE A 198 -6.70 10.07 -5.37
C ILE A 198 -7.61 11.27 -5.46
N ARG A 199 -8.89 11.03 -5.66
CA ARG A 199 -9.89 12.06 -5.77
C ARG A 199 -11.15 11.66 -5.03
N ALA A 200 -11.65 12.57 -4.18
CA ALA A 200 -12.98 12.50 -3.59
C ALA A 200 -13.88 13.51 -4.28
N THR A 201 -15.13 13.16 -4.51
CA THR A 201 -16.07 14.06 -5.20
C THR A 201 -16.59 15.15 -4.28
N CYS A 202 -16.69 14.88 -2.99
CA CYS A 202 -17.10 15.85 -1.97
C CYS A 202 -16.10 15.90 -0.82
N ASP A 203 -16.22 16.94 -0.04
CA ASP A 203 -15.38 17.18 1.13
C ASP A 203 -15.60 16.10 2.21
N LEU A 204 -14.57 15.32 2.48
CA LEU A 204 -14.61 14.24 3.48
C LEU A 204 -14.64 14.77 4.93
N ARG A 205 -14.38 16.06 5.17
CA ARG A 205 -14.54 16.70 6.48
C ARG A 205 -15.97 16.60 7.00
N ILE A 206 -16.95 16.50 6.11
CA ILE A 206 -18.36 16.31 6.49
C ILE A 206 -18.56 15.00 7.24
N ILE A 207 -17.91 13.94 6.78
CA ILE A 207 -17.95 12.61 7.42
C ILE A 207 -17.24 12.68 8.78
N GLN A 208 -16.05 13.27 8.80
CA GLN A 208 -15.27 13.45 10.02
C GLN A 208 -16.04 14.23 11.09
N LYS A 209 -16.67 15.36 10.73
CA LYS A 209 -17.46 16.18 11.67
C LYS A 209 -18.63 15.42 12.30
N LYS A 210 -19.26 14.51 11.58
CA LYS A 210 -20.34 13.66 12.12
C LYS A 210 -19.84 12.70 13.19
N ILE A 211 -18.60 12.18 13.05
CA ILE A 211 -18.01 11.20 13.96
C ILE A 211 -17.42 11.88 15.19
N ILE A 212 -16.66 12.97 15.01
CA ILE A 212 -15.95 13.66 16.10
C ILE A 212 -16.91 14.26 17.15
N ARG A 213 -18.16 14.51 16.82
CA ARG A 213 -19.16 14.97 17.82
C ARG A 213 -19.33 13.99 19.00
N HIS A 214 -18.87 12.74 18.86
CA HIS A 214 -19.01 11.70 19.87
C HIS A 214 -17.69 11.21 20.50
N GLU A 215 -16.54 11.53 19.91
CA GLU A 215 -15.23 11.06 20.39
C GLU A 215 -14.16 12.16 20.18
N ASN A 216 -13.61 12.69 21.28
CA ASN A 216 -12.52 13.70 21.26
C ASN A 216 -11.14 13.02 21.06
N ILE A 217 -11.02 12.11 20.11
CA ILE A 217 -9.74 11.42 19.85
C ILE A 217 -9.10 12.01 18.60
N PHE A 218 -7.95 12.64 18.78
CA PHE A 218 -7.09 13.12 17.69
C PHE A 218 -5.94 12.14 17.50
N ASN A 219 -5.94 11.40 16.40
CA ASN A 219 -4.86 10.46 16.09
C ASN A 219 -3.65 11.15 15.42
N ARG A 220 -3.87 12.31 14.83
CA ARG A 220 -2.82 13.12 14.19
C ARG A 220 -3.06 14.60 14.43
N ILE A 221 -1.97 15.32 14.68
CA ILE A 221 -1.96 16.79 14.77
C ILE A 221 -1.16 17.30 13.58
N PHE A 222 -1.75 18.24 12.84
CA PHE A 222 -1.09 18.86 11.70
C PHE A 222 -0.75 20.31 12.05
N PHE A 223 0.52 20.66 11.91
CA PHE A 223 0.99 22.02 12.06
C PHE A 223 1.29 22.61 10.67
N ASN A 224 0.67 23.73 10.35
CA ASN A 224 1.03 24.52 9.17
C ASN A 224 1.86 25.70 9.62
N LEU A 225 3.18 25.54 9.60
CA LEU A 225 4.12 26.54 10.10
C LEU A 225 4.81 27.20 8.91
N LYS A 226 4.79 28.53 8.90
CA LYS A 226 5.51 29.35 7.90
C LYS A 226 6.98 29.55 8.30
N ASP A 227 7.28 29.41 9.59
CA ASP A 227 8.63 29.56 10.14
C ASP A 227 9.31 28.20 10.27
N LEU A 228 10.36 28.00 9.47
CA LEU A 228 11.14 26.78 9.44
C LEU A 228 11.88 26.53 10.77
N LYS A 229 12.32 27.58 11.48
CA LYS A 229 13.01 27.46 12.75
C LYS A 229 12.04 26.92 13.81
N LEU A 230 10.85 27.50 13.91
CA LEU A 230 9.80 27.02 14.81
C LEU A 230 9.41 25.56 14.52
N ALA A 231 9.32 25.20 13.23
CA ALA A 231 9.04 23.81 12.82
C ALA A 231 10.12 22.84 13.33
N ASN A 232 11.41 23.20 13.21
CA ASN A 232 12.52 22.39 13.68
C ASN A 232 12.56 22.29 15.21
N ASP A 233 12.24 23.36 15.92
CA ASP A 233 12.19 23.35 17.39
C ASP A 233 11.08 22.42 17.89
N ILE A 234 9.88 22.49 17.31
CA ILE A 234 8.76 21.58 17.63
C ILE A 234 9.16 20.10 17.35
N LEU A 235 9.81 19.83 16.19
CA LEU A 235 10.25 18.47 15.87
C LEU A 235 11.27 17.93 16.87
N LYS A 236 12.17 18.78 17.37
CA LYS A 236 13.14 18.38 18.42
C LYS A 236 12.43 18.06 19.72
N ASP A 237 11.48 18.91 20.14
CA ASP A 237 10.73 18.70 21.37
C ASP A 237 9.89 17.41 21.32
N VAL A 238 9.20 17.17 20.20
CA VAL A 238 8.43 15.93 19.99
C VAL A 238 9.34 14.69 20.00
N SER A 239 10.49 14.78 19.33
CA SER A 239 11.47 13.67 19.30
C SER A 239 12.03 13.36 20.69
N LEU A 240 12.36 14.39 21.46
CA LEU A 240 12.84 14.26 22.84
C LEU A 240 11.76 13.65 23.75
N HIS A 241 10.53 14.12 23.63
CA HIS A 241 9.40 13.60 24.41
C HIS A 241 9.14 12.12 24.09
N ASN A 242 9.13 11.74 22.82
CA ASN A 242 8.95 10.35 22.40
C ASN A 242 10.09 9.45 22.90
N SER A 243 11.33 9.92 22.87
CA SER A 243 12.48 9.17 23.39
C SER A 243 12.36 8.92 24.90
N ASN A 244 11.88 9.92 25.64
CA ASN A 244 11.65 9.79 27.08
C ASN A 244 10.51 8.81 27.39
N LEU A 245 9.43 8.81 26.61
CA LEU A 245 8.33 7.85 26.76
C LEU A 245 8.79 6.42 26.47
N LEU A 246 9.61 6.21 25.44
CA LEU A 246 10.16 4.89 25.12
C LEU A 246 11.06 4.38 26.26
N ALA A 247 11.93 5.21 26.82
CA ALA A 247 12.77 4.85 27.97
C ALA A 247 11.94 4.45 29.21
N ILE A 248 10.83 5.17 29.47
CA ILE A 248 9.90 4.82 30.55
C ILE A 248 9.21 3.48 30.29
N TYR A 249 8.80 3.24 29.04
CA TYR A 249 8.16 1.99 28.65
C TYR A 249 9.11 0.80 28.77
N GLU A 250 10.33 0.92 28.28
CA GLU A 250 11.37 -0.12 28.39
C GLU A 250 11.68 -0.45 29.87
N SER A 251 11.86 0.57 30.71
CA SER A 251 12.08 0.37 32.14
C SER A 251 10.90 -0.29 32.86
N SER A 252 9.68 -0.05 32.40
CA SER A 252 8.46 -0.70 32.95
C SER A 252 8.36 -2.19 32.60
N ILE A 253 8.82 -2.56 31.38
CA ILE A 253 8.90 -3.95 30.94
C ILE A 253 9.94 -4.73 31.73
N GLU A 254 11.13 -4.15 31.93
CA GLU A 254 12.19 -4.77 32.74
C GLU A 254 11.75 -5.02 34.18
N ASN A 255 11.06 -4.06 34.81
CA ASN A 255 10.51 -4.20 36.16
C ASN A 255 9.40 -5.24 36.27
N ASN A 256 8.58 -5.44 35.22
CA ASN A 256 7.56 -6.47 35.19
C ASN A 256 8.15 -7.87 34.96
N ASN A 257 9.22 -8.00 34.19
CA ASN A 257 9.94 -9.27 34.01
C ASN A 257 10.67 -9.74 35.27
N LEU A 258 11.05 -8.84 36.16
CA LEU A 258 11.65 -9.15 37.47
C LEU A 258 10.59 -9.67 38.47
N LYS A 259 9.30 -9.36 38.30
CA LYS A 259 8.21 -9.82 39.18
C LYS A 259 7.67 -11.22 38.85
N VAL A 260 8.06 -11.80 37.72
CA VAL A 260 7.62 -13.14 37.28
C VAL A 260 8.63 -14.25 37.64
N LYS A 261 9.69 -13.92 38.38
CA LYS A 261 10.65 -14.90 38.92
C LYS A 261 10.54 -15.00 40.44
N PHE A 262 9.38 -15.48 40.91
CA PHE A 262 9.26 -16.09 42.25
C PHE A 262 8.18 -17.15 42.23
#